data_593f1d06a3d18ec49172626d1b08a163
#
_entry.id   593f1d06a3d18ec49172626d1b08a163
#
_cell.length_a   1.000
_cell.length_b   1.000
_cell.length_c   1.000
_cell.angle_alpha   90.00
_cell.angle_beta   90.00
_cell.angle_gamma   90.00
#
_symmetry.space_group_name_H-M   'P 1'
#
loop_
_entity.id
_entity.type
_entity.pdbx_description
1 polymer ?
#
loop_
_entity_poly.entity_id
_entity_poly.type
_entity_poly.pdbx_seq_one_letter_code
_entity_poly.pdbx_strand_id
1 'polypeptide(L)'
;MKLATTKTLCQFAAVFALILVFLPAMAQEKQSSEKNAALVNGVAIPMEQYTKEVNIQVARVSQQGQKVSDDQMAKLKNDILNSLIEREILYQQSQKVGIQVTDQIVDDQLAAIKKRFPSETEYKTALSKMNLSEDEVKVQIKRGLSIKELIDQQIASKVVITDEESKAYYDKNPQMFKQPEQIKASHILIKVDAKADEAKKAEARKKIEEVQQKLKDGGDFAALAKEYSEGPSSAKGGDLGYFRRGQMVKPFEEAALALKPNEVSDIVETRFGYHLIIVYDIKPEQTLAYDDVKDKINQRMKQEKVEKEAVQYVDKLKKDAKLEKFI
;
A
#
# COMPACT_ATOMS: atom_id res chain seq x y z
N MET A 1 23.38 0.62 0.82
CA MET A 1 22.53 -0.48 0.33
C MET A 1 22.28 -1.45 1.48
N LYS A 2 21.49 -1.04 2.51
CA LYS A 2 21.13 -1.84 3.70
C LYS A 2 19.71 -1.43 4.13
N LEU A 3 18.68 -1.76 3.36
CA LEU A 3 17.30 -1.34 3.62
C LEU A 3 16.27 -2.46 3.39
N ALA A 4 16.70 -3.73 3.42
CA ALA A 4 15.82 -4.84 3.09
C ALA A 4 15.31 -5.65 4.30
N THR A 5 15.80 -5.41 5.51
CA THR A 5 15.46 -6.21 6.70
C THR A 5 14.33 -5.64 7.56
N THR A 6 14.04 -4.35 7.44
CA THR A 6 13.04 -3.67 8.29
C THR A 6 11.59 -3.82 7.82
N LYS A 7 11.35 -4.22 6.57
CA LYS A 7 9.98 -4.39 6.04
C LYS A 7 9.22 -5.62 6.56
N THR A 8 9.92 -6.58 7.16
CA THR A 8 9.32 -7.87 7.53
C THR A 8 8.46 -7.80 8.82
N LEU A 9 8.80 -6.92 9.75
CA LEU A 9 8.07 -6.83 11.02
C LEU A 9 6.80 -5.97 10.95
N CYS A 10 6.79 -4.87 10.18
CA CYS A 10 5.58 -4.04 10.01
C CYS A 10 4.46 -4.73 9.23
N GLN A 11 4.78 -5.75 8.44
CA GLN A 11 3.77 -6.58 7.77
C GLN A 11 2.96 -7.45 8.73
N PHE A 12 3.35 -7.53 10.01
CA PHE A 12 2.57 -8.26 11.02
C PHE A 12 1.19 -7.66 11.32
N ALA A 13 0.97 -6.38 11.04
CA ALA A 13 -0.30 -5.72 11.31
C ALA A 13 -1.24 -5.64 10.09
N ALA A 14 -0.75 -5.81 8.87
CA ALA A 14 -1.52 -5.52 7.65
C ALA A 14 -1.73 -6.71 6.70
N VAL A 15 -1.04 -7.84 6.86
CA VAL A 15 -1.18 -9.00 5.98
C VAL A 15 -1.58 -10.22 6.80
N PHE A 16 -2.88 -10.31 7.08
CA PHE A 16 -3.54 -11.59 7.31
C PHE A 16 -3.58 -12.36 5.95
N ALA A 17 -2.41 -12.80 5.48
CA ALA A 17 -2.37 -13.92 4.57
C ALA A 17 -2.46 -15.18 5.45
N LEU A 18 -3.69 -15.70 5.55
CA LEU A 18 -4.02 -17.02 6.07
C LEU A 18 -2.95 -18.04 5.77
N ILE A 19 -2.47 -18.80 6.77
CA ILE A 19 -1.87 -20.16 6.63
C ILE A 19 -1.23 -20.57 7.97
N LEU A 20 -1.38 -21.68 8.53
CA LEU A 20 -1.67 -23.08 8.58
C LEU A 20 -1.06 -23.83 9.75
N VAL A 21 -1.84 -24.72 10.20
CA VAL A 21 -1.71 -26.07 10.81
C VAL A 21 -0.73 -26.26 11.97
N PHE A 22 -1.30 -26.62 13.13
CA PHE A 22 -0.63 -27.41 14.15
C PHE A 22 -1.57 -28.42 14.78
N LEU A 23 -1.15 -29.68 14.79
CA LEU A 23 -1.65 -30.74 15.64
C LEU A 23 -1.11 -30.57 17.07
N PRO A 24 -1.87 -30.94 18.11
CA PRO A 24 -1.36 -30.89 19.47
C PRO A 24 -0.22 -31.88 19.66
N ALA A 25 0.89 -31.41 20.19
CA ALA A 25 2.02 -32.24 20.59
C ALA A 25 1.63 -33.06 21.84
N MET A 26 1.18 -34.26 21.60
CA MET A 26 1.26 -35.35 22.57
C MET A 26 2.08 -36.45 21.92
N ALA A 27 3.21 -36.73 22.51
CA ALA A 27 4.21 -37.74 22.19
C ALA A 27 5.44 -37.20 21.48
N GLN A 28 6.52 -37.20 22.22
CA GLN A 28 7.88 -36.94 21.83
C GLN A 28 8.44 -38.16 21.05
N GLU A 29 8.02 -38.32 19.81
CA GLU A 29 8.73 -39.16 18.86
C GLU A 29 9.79 -38.30 18.17
N LYS A 30 11.01 -38.82 18.04
CA LYS A 30 12.06 -38.28 17.15
C LYS A 30 11.49 -38.17 15.74
N GLN A 31 10.83 -37.06 15.43
CA GLN A 31 10.40 -36.78 14.09
C GLN A 31 11.63 -36.54 13.22
N SER A 32 11.77 -37.35 12.16
CA SER A 32 12.90 -37.32 11.25
C SER A 32 13.08 -35.93 10.64
N SER A 33 14.32 -35.51 10.44
CA SER A 33 14.71 -34.25 9.80
C SER A 33 14.04 -34.03 8.44
N GLU A 34 13.57 -35.08 7.77
CA GLU A 34 12.85 -35.00 6.49
C GLU A 34 11.45 -34.37 6.56
N LYS A 35 10.83 -34.34 7.75
CA LYS A 35 9.47 -33.78 7.94
C LYS A 35 9.44 -32.36 8.46
N ASN A 36 10.56 -31.84 8.95
CA ASN A 36 10.62 -30.53 9.61
C ASN A 36 11.58 -29.60 8.87
N ALA A 37 11.23 -28.33 8.74
CA ALA A 37 12.11 -27.28 8.26
C ALA A 37 13.04 -26.77 9.38
N ALA A 38 12.53 -26.69 10.60
CA ALA A 38 13.29 -26.32 11.79
C ALA A 38 12.64 -26.83 13.08
N LEU A 39 13.43 -26.81 14.20
CA LEU A 39 12.92 -26.90 15.57
C LEU A 39 13.24 -25.62 16.32
N VAL A 40 12.29 -25.12 17.10
CA VAL A 40 12.42 -23.96 17.98
C VAL A 40 12.10 -24.39 19.41
N ASN A 41 13.10 -24.50 20.27
CA ASN A 41 12.96 -25.03 21.64
C ASN A 41 12.24 -26.40 21.68
N GLY A 42 12.54 -27.24 20.68
CA GLY A 42 11.90 -28.56 20.54
C GLY A 42 10.54 -28.57 19.84
N VAL A 43 9.94 -27.42 19.52
CA VAL A 43 8.69 -27.33 18.76
C VAL A 43 9.01 -27.31 17.26
N ALA A 44 8.35 -28.20 16.51
CA ALA A 44 8.60 -28.36 15.09
C ALA A 44 7.93 -27.27 14.24
N ILE A 45 8.66 -26.77 13.25
CA ILE A 45 8.13 -26.05 12.10
C ILE A 45 8.09 -27.07 10.95
N PRO A 46 6.90 -27.55 10.54
CA PRO A 46 6.77 -28.59 9.53
C PRO A 46 7.29 -28.11 8.17
N MET A 47 7.89 -29.03 7.39
CA MET A 47 8.34 -28.78 6.02
C MET A 47 7.15 -28.39 5.11
N GLU A 48 5.99 -28.97 5.35
CA GLU A 48 4.77 -28.62 4.61
C GLU A 48 4.40 -27.13 4.80
N GLN A 49 4.41 -26.62 6.04
CA GLN A 49 4.14 -25.23 6.34
C GLN A 49 5.14 -24.30 5.63
N TYR A 50 6.42 -24.63 5.70
CA TYR A 50 7.47 -23.88 5.04
C TYR A 50 7.29 -23.86 3.52
N THR A 51 7.10 -25.02 2.89
CA THR A 51 6.92 -25.16 1.44
C THR A 51 5.69 -24.37 0.96
N LYS A 52 4.60 -24.42 1.71
CA LYS A 52 3.38 -23.67 1.40
C LYS A 52 3.62 -22.17 1.43
N GLU A 53 4.30 -21.64 2.44
CA GLU A 53 4.64 -20.22 2.53
C GLU A 53 5.54 -19.79 1.36
N VAL A 54 6.54 -20.62 1.00
CA VAL A 54 7.40 -20.37 -0.18
C VAL A 54 6.55 -20.28 -1.45
N ASN A 55 5.67 -21.25 -1.68
CA ASN A 55 4.83 -21.28 -2.88
C ASN A 55 3.93 -20.06 -3.00
N ILE A 56 3.36 -19.59 -1.90
CA ILE A 56 2.51 -18.40 -1.87
C ILE A 56 3.32 -17.15 -2.25
N GLN A 57 4.50 -16.98 -1.68
CA GLN A 57 5.34 -15.80 -1.99
C GLN A 57 5.84 -15.84 -3.44
N VAL A 58 6.21 -17.02 -3.94
CA VAL A 58 6.59 -17.20 -5.35
C VAL A 58 5.42 -16.86 -6.29
N ALA A 59 4.22 -17.36 -5.99
CA ALA A 59 3.02 -17.05 -6.79
C ALA A 59 2.73 -15.54 -6.81
N ARG A 60 2.87 -14.85 -5.68
CA ARG A 60 2.69 -13.39 -5.57
C ARG A 60 3.69 -12.61 -6.45
N VAL A 61 4.96 -13.00 -6.43
CA VAL A 61 6.00 -12.36 -7.27
C VAL A 61 5.73 -12.61 -8.75
N SER A 62 5.33 -13.84 -9.09
CA SER A 62 5.00 -14.23 -10.47
C SER A 62 3.80 -13.47 -11.02
N GLN A 63 2.77 -13.20 -10.21
CA GLN A 63 1.60 -12.38 -10.60
C GLN A 63 1.96 -10.93 -10.92
N GLN A 64 3.08 -10.42 -10.38
CA GLN A 64 3.62 -9.10 -10.72
C GLN A 64 4.47 -9.09 -12.00
N GLY A 65 4.49 -10.18 -12.74
CA GLY A 65 5.25 -10.31 -13.99
C GLY A 65 6.77 -10.46 -13.81
N GLN A 66 7.23 -10.67 -12.58
CA GLN A 66 8.66 -10.84 -12.28
C GLN A 66 9.03 -12.32 -12.24
N LYS A 67 10.12 -12.68 -12.95
CA LYS A 67 10.77 -13.99 -12.79
C LYS A 67 11.73 -13.92 -11.60
N VAL A 68 11.62 -14.88 -10.71
CA VAL A 68 12.52 -15.00 -9.54
C VAL A 68 13.79 -15.72 -10.00
N SER A 69 14.97 -15.10 -9.86
CA SER A 69 16.25 -15.77 -10.13
C SER A 69 16.58 -16.76 -9.01
N ASP A 70 17.55 -17.66 -9.26
CA ASP A 70 17.96 -18.68 -8.28
C ASP A 70 18.47 -18.04 -6.98
N ASP A 71 19.25 -16.95 -7.06
CA ASP A 71 19.73 -16.21 -5.89
C ASP A 71 18.59 -15.55 -5.11
N GLN A 72 17.62 -14.98 -5.84
CA GLN A 72 16.41 -14.41 -5.22
C GLN A 72 15.56 -15.49 -4.56
N MET A 73 15.47 -16.67 -5.17
CA MET A 73 14.77 -17.82 -4.61
C MET A 73 15.43 -18.34 -3.33
N ALA A 74 16.76 -18.47 -3.33
CA ALA A 74 17.52 -18.91 -2.15
C ALA A 74 17.32 -17.91 -0.99
N LYS A 75 17.41 -16.62 -1.28
CA LYS A 75 17.15 -15.57 -0.29
C LYS A 75 15.71 -15.62 0.24
N LEU A 76 14.73 -15.71 -0.63
CA LEU A 76 13.30 -15.80 -0.27
C LEU A 76 13.06 -16.98 0.67
N LYS A 77 13.59 -18.15 0.34
CA LYS A 77 13.49 -19.36 1.15
C LYS A 77 14.06 -19.16 2.56
N ASN A 78 15.24 -18.57 2.65
CA ASN A 78 15.87 -18.29 3.95
C ASN A 78 15.10 -17.25 4.76
N ASP A 79 14.59 -16.19 4.13
CA ASP A 79 13.80 -15.15 4.79
C ASP A 79 12.47 -15.72 5.33
N ILE A 80 11.83 -16.63 4.59
CA ILE A 80 10.61 -17.32 5.02
C ILE A 80 10.90 -18.22 6.23
N LEU A 81 11.97 -19.03 6.17
CA LEU A 81 12.33 -19.88 7.29
C LEU A 81 12.59 -19.06 8.56
N ASN A 82 13.36 -17.97 8.44
CA ASN A 82 13.64 -17.09 9.57
C ASN A 82 12.35 -16.45 10.12
N SER A 83 11.44 -16.02 9.25
CA SER A 83 10.13 -15.48 9.67
C SER A 83 9.28 -16.50 10.44
N LEU A 84 9.27 -17.75 10.00
CA LEU A 84 8.56 -18.83 10.70
C LEU A 84 9.18 -19.09 12.09
N ILE A 85 10.52 -19.13 12.19
CA ILE A 85 11.23 -19.26 13.45
C ILE A 85 10.93 -18.10 14.39
N GLU A 86 10.95 -16.87 13.91
CA GLU A 86 10.66 -15.67 14.70
C GLU A 86 9.22 -15.65 15.21
N ARG A 87 8.25 -16.03 14.38
CA ARG A 87 6.84 -16.19 14.80
C ARG A 87 6.70 -17.24 15.91
N GLU A 88 7.37 -18.37 15.77
CA GLU A 88 7.33 -19.43 16.79
C GLU A 88 7.93 -18.95 18.10
N ILE A 89 9.10 -18.30 18.08
CA ILE A 89 9.76 -17.72 19.26
C ILE A 89 8.82 -16.71 19.96
N LEU A 90 8.24 -15.79 19.21
CA LEU A 90 7.33 -14.78 19.77
C LEU A 90 6.07 -15.40 20.34
N TYR A 91 5.52 -16.42 19.69
CA TYR A 91 4.36 -17.13 20.22
C TYR A 91 4.69 -17.86 21.53
N GLN A 92 5.80 -18.61 21.58
CA GLN A 92 6.25 -19.25 22.83
C GLN A 92 6.48 -18.22 23.94
N GLN A 93 7.07 -17.08 23.62
CA GLN A 93 7.26 -16.00 24.58
C GLN A 93 5.92 -15.42 25.04
N SER A 94 4.92 -15.26 24.16
CA SER A 94 3.58 -14.80 24.56
C SER A 94 2.93 -15.75 25.56
N GLN A 95 3.08 -17.06 25.36
CA GLN A 95 2.59 -18.05 26.32
C GLN A 95 3.33 -18.00 27.66
N LYS A 96 4.66 -17.86 27.60
CA LYS A 96 5.53 -17.78 28.80
C LYS A 96 5.20 -16.57 29.69
N VAL A 97 4.82 -15.43 29.09
CA VAL A 97 4.44 -14.23 29.85
C VAL A 97 2.94 -14.17 30.17
N GLY A 98 2.17 -15.22 29.84
CA GLY A 98 0.78 -15.37 30.21
C GLY A 98 -0.23 -14.56 29.39
N ILE A 99 0.10 -14.23 28.14
CA ILE A 99 -0.85 -13.55 27.24
C ILE A 99 -2.06 -14.47 27.01
N GLN A 100 -3.25 -13.92 27.27
CA GLN A 100 -4.52 -14.61 27.07
C GLN A 100 -5.32 -13.97 25.93
N VAL A 101 -5.63 -14.75 24.90
CA VAL A 101 -6.54 -14.38 23.83
C VAL A 101 -7.78 -15.27 23.95
N THR A 102 -8.91 -14.65 24.24
CA THR A 102 -10.19 -15.38 24.41
C THR A 102 -10.75 -15.85 23.08
N ASP A 103 -11.54 -16.91 23.08
CA ASP A 103 -12.15 -17.44 21.88
C ASP A 103 -13.13 -16.43 21.27
N GLN A 104 -13.78 -15.58 22.06
CA GLN A 104 -14.62 -14.49 21.57
C GLN A 104 -13.83 -13.53 20.67
N ILE A 105 -12.64 -13.10 21.08
CA ILE A 105 -11.79 -12.21 20.28
C ILE A 105 -11.37 -12.88 18.96
N VAL A 106 -11.11 -14.20 19.01
CA VAL A 106 -10.79 -14.99 17.81
C VAL A 106 -11.99 -15.05 16.86
N ASP A 107 -13.19 -15.31 17.38
CA ASP A 107 -14.42 -15.39 16.60
C ASP A 107 -14.79 -14.04 15.99
N ASP A 108 -14.64 -12.94 16.71
CA ASP A 108 -14.85 -11.58 16.21
C ASP A 108 -13.89 -11.26 15.06
N GLN A 109 -12.62 -11.64 15.21
CA GLN A 109 -11.62 -11.46 14.15
C GLN A 109 -11.92 -12.34 12.94
N LEU A 110 -12.35 -13.58 13.14
CA LEU A 110 -12.79 -14.46 12.07
C LEU A 110 -13.99 -13.88 11.32
N ALA A 111 -14.99 -13.37 12.05
CA ALA A 111 -16.14 -12.70 11.44
C ALA A 111 -15.74 -11.47 10.61
N ALA A 112 -14.76 -10.68 11.08
CA ALA A 112 -14.21 -9.56 10.31
C ALA A 112 -13.49 -10.01 9.04
N ILE A 113 -12.80 -11.17 9.08
CA ILE A 113 -12.18 -11.77 7.87
C ILE A 113 -13.26 -12.21 6.89
N LYS A 114 -14.29 -12.94 7.35
CA LYS A 114 -15.39 -13.41 6.51
C LYS A 114 -16.10 -12.27 5.78
N LYS A 115 -16.31 -11.12 6.43
CA LYS A 115 -16.92 -9.92 5.83
C LYS A 115 -16.12 -9.31 4.65
N ARG A 116 -14.86 -9.68 4.45
CA ARG A 116 -14.06 -9.23 3.30
C ARG A 116 -14.34 -10.03 2.02
N PHE A 117 -15.05 -11.13 2.13
CA PHE A 117 -15.48 -11.95 1.01
C PHE A 117 -16.90 -11.55 0.61
N PRO A 118 -17.22 -11.56 -0.69
CA PRO A 118 -18.56 -11.24 -1.17
C PRO A 118 -19.65 -12.19 -0.63
N SER A 119 -19.28 -13.44 -0.30
CA SER A 119 -20.19 -14.45 0.24
C SER A 119 -19.45 -15.49 1.09
N GLU A 120 -20.21 -16.21 1.94
CA GLU A 120 -19.72 -17.38 2.69
C GLU A 120 -19.21 -18.50 1.76
N THR A 121 -19.82 -18.66 0.58
CA THR A 121 -19.40 -19.63 -0.41
C THR A 121 -18.02 -19.30 -0.98
N GLU A 122 -17.76 -18.03 -1.26
CA GLU A 122 -16.43 -17.59 -1.73
C GLU A 122 -15.37 -17.71 -0.64
N TYR A 123 -15.70 -17.44 0.61
CA TYR A 123 -14.82 -17.69 1.75
C TYR A 123 -14.45 -19.19 1.84
N LYS A 124 -15.45 -20.10 1.83
CA LYS A 124 -15.20 -21.55 1.87
C LYS A 124 -14.40 -22.04 0.66
N THR A 125 -14.68 -21.50 -0.52
CA THR A 125 -13.91 -21.80 -1.74
C THR A 125 -12.44 -21.36 -1.59
N ALA A 126 -12.20 -20.19 -1.00
CA ALA A 126 -10.86 -19.71 -0.74
C ALA A 126 -10.11 -20.61 0.26
N LEU A 127 -10.77 -21.03 1.34
CA LEU A 127 -10.20 -22.01 2.29
C LEU A 127 -9.84 -23.33 1.61
N SER A 128 -10.76 -23.89 0.81
CA SER A 128 -10.51 -25.14 0.09
C SER A 128 -9.32 -25.03 -0.87
N LYS A 129 -9.21 -23.93 -1.63
CA LYS A 129 -8.05 -23.66 -2.50
C LYS A 129 -6.73 -23.59 -1.75
N MET A 130 -6.76 -23.16 -0.50
CA MET A 130 -5.59 -23.07 0.36
C MET A 130 -5.37 -24.35 1.18
N ASN A 131 -6.24 -25.35 1.04
CA ASN A 131 -6.27 -26.55 1.86
C ASN A 131 -6.27 -26.22 3.37
N LEU A 132 -7.27 -25.43 3.80
CA LEU A 132 -7.44 -24.94 5.16
C LEU A 132 -8.82 -25.27 5.71
N SER A 133 -8.86 -25.66 6.97
CA SER A 133 -10.08 -25.68 7.78
C SER A 133 -10.28 -24.36 8.51
N GLU A 134 -11.52 -24.08 8.92
CA GLU A 134 -11.84 -22.90 9.73
C GLU A 134 -11.16 -22.94 11.11
N ASP A 135 -11.02 -24.14 11.68
CA ASP A 135 -10.33 -24.33 12.97
C ASP A 135 -8.84 -23.98 12.87
N GLU A 136 -8.20 -24.34 11.78
CA GLU A 136 -6.82 -23.95 11.52
C GLU A 136 -6.69 -22.42 11.39
N VAL A 137 -7.65 -21.78 10.73
CA VAL A 137 -7.71 -20.31 10.68
C VAL A 137 -7.83 -19.70 12.07
N LYS A 138 -8.71 -20.23 12.92
CA LYS A 138 -8.85 -19.78 14.32
C LYS A 138 -7.56 -19.91 15.10
N VAL A 139 -6.85 -21.03 14.95
CA VAL A 139 -5.53 -21.23 15.59
C VAL A 139 -4.54 -20.16 15.13
N GLN A 140 -4.48 -19.86 13.84
CA GLN A 140 -3.60 -18.82 13.31
C GLN A 140 -3.97 -17.42 13.83
N ILE A 141 -5.26 -17.10 13.87
CA ILE A 141 -5.76 -15.85 14.45
C ILE A 141 -5.30 -15.74 15.91
N LYS A 142 -5.53 -16.78 16.71
CA LYS A 142 -5.15 -16.81 18.14
C LYS A 142 -3.65 -16.56 18.32
N ARG A 143 -2.82 -17.27 17.55
CA ARG A 143 -1.35 -17.09 17.57
C ARG A 143 -0.94 -15.66 17.16
N GLY A 144 -1.50 -15.14 16.08
CA GLY A 144 -1.21 -13.78 15.62
C GLY A 144 -1.60 -12.71 16.63
N LEU A 145 -2.77 -12.84 17.25
CA LEU A 145 -3.24 -11.93 18.29
C LEU A 145 -2.38 -12.03 19.55
N SER A 146 -1.94 -13.24 19.95
CA SER A 146 -1.04 -13.41 21.09
C SER A 146 0.32 -12.74 20.88
N ILE A 147 0.86 -12.85 19.65
CA ILE A 147 2.12 -12.16 19.28
C ILE A 147 1.92 -10.64 19.28
N LYS A 148 0.80 -10.17 18.69
CA LYS A 148 0.48 -8.75 18.68
C LYS A 148 0.40 -8.18 20.10
N GLU A 149 -0.34 -8.84 20.97
CA GLU A 149 -0.51 -8.43 22.37
C GLU A 149 0.84 -8.44 23.13
N LEU A 150 1.71 -9.43 22.84
CA LEU A 150 3.07 -9.46 23.38
C LEU A 150 3.85 -8.20 23.00
N ILE A 151 3.85 -7.84 21.71
CA ILE A 151 4.57 -6.66 21.21
C ILE A 151 3.95 -5.38 21.80
N ASP A 152 2.62 -5.30 21.88
CA ASP A 152 1.93 -4.16 22.45
C ASP A 152 2.32 -3.96 23.93
N GLN A 153 2.30 -5.01 24.75
CA GLN A 153 2.64 -4.93 26.17
C GLN A 153 4.13 -4.73 26.44
N GLN A 154 5.00 -5.41 25.70
CA GLN A 154 6.44 -5.37 25.97
C GLN A 154 7.12 -4.14 25.36
N ILE A 155 6.58 -3.59 24.28
CA ILE A 155 7.23 -2.54 23.47
C ILE A 155 6.32 -1.35 23.23
N ALA A 156 5.21 -1.51 22.50
CA ALA A 156 4.44 -0.39 21.96
C ALA A 156 3.83 0.52 23.04
N SER A 157 3.42 -0.07 24.19
CA SER A 157 2.92 0.69 25.34
C SER A 157 3.99 1.55 26.02
N LYS A 158 5.27 1.20 25.85
CA LYS A 158 6.41 1.90 26.48
C LYS A 158 7.04 2.94 25.55
N VAL A 159 6.77 2.85 24.26
CA VAL A 159 7.29 3.80 23.27
C VAL A 159 6.49 5.09 23.31
N VAL A 160 7.14 6.14 23.74
CA VAL A 160 6.63 7.52 23.75
C VAL A 160 7.41 8.34 22.74
N ILE A 161 6.72 9.18 22.00
CA ILE A 161 7.32 10.21 21.13
C ILE A 161 7.10 11.55 21.82
N THR A 162 8.18 12.28 22.11
CA THR A 162 8.07 13.61 22.70
C THR A 162 7.78 14.67 21.63
N ASP A 163 7.28 15.83 22.07
CA ASP A 163 7.03 16.95 21.17
C ASP A 163 8.32 17.46 20.53
N GLU A 164 9.44 17.42 21.26
CA GLU A 164 10.76 17.79 20.75
C GLU A 164 11.22 16.85 19.64
N GLU A 165 11.02 15.53 19.81
CA GLU A 165 11.35 14.53 18.79
C GLU A 165 10.54 14.74 17.52
N SER A 166 9.23 14.92 17.66
CA SER A 166 8.36 15.10 16.50
C SER A 166 8.57 16.44 15.79
N LYS A 167 8.85 17.51 16.55
CA LYS A 167 9.22 18.81 15.98
C LYS A 167 10.55 18.75 15.25
N ALA A 168 11.56 18.08 15.83
CA ALA A 168 12.85 17.86 15.18
C ALA A 168 12.72 17.02 13.89
N TYR A 169 11.80 16.03 13.86
CA TYR A 169 11.51 15.28 12.66
C TYR A 169 10.90 16.17 11.56
N TYR A 170 9.93 17.01 11.92
CA TYR A 170 9.32 17.97 11.00
C TYR A 170 10.37 18.91 10.39
N ASP A 171 11.21 19.52 11.24
CA ASP A 171 12.22 20.51 10.82
C ASP A 171 13.30 19.89 9.91
N LYS A 172 13.65 18.62 10.14
CA LYS A 172 14.63 17.88 9.32
C LYS A 172 14.07 17.36 7.99
N ASN A 173 12.74 17.32 7.83
CA ASN A 173 12.10 16.73 6.65
C ASN A 173 11.10 17.70 5.97
N PRO A 174 11.44 18.97 5.70
CA PRO A 174 10.48 19.97 5.22
C PRO A 174 9.79 19.56 3.89
N GLN A 175 10.49 18.83 3.03
CA GLN A 175 9.94 18.38 1.75
C GLN A 175 8.77 17.39 1.90
N MET A 176 8.70 16.67 3.03
CA MET A 176 7.61 15.70 3.27
C MET A 176 6.28 16.40 3.59
N PHE A 177 6.33 17.66 3.99
CA PHE A 177 5.18 18.46 4.41
C PHE A 177 4.78 19.51 3.38
N LYS A 178 5.50 19.58 2.26
CA LYS A 178 5.11 20.42 1.13
C LYS A 178 3.93 19.83 0.38
N GLN A 179 2.91 20.64 0.23
CA GLN A 179 1.83 20.41 -0.71
C GLN A 179 2.15 21.22 -1.97
N PRO A 180 2.40 20.57 -3.12
CA PRO A 180 2.67 21.28 -4.34
C PRO A 180 1.45 22.07 -4.79
N GLU A 181 1.69 23.11 -5.58
CA GLU A 181 0.66 23.88 -6.27
C GLU A 181 -0.33 22.96 -6.99
N GLN A 182 -1.62 23.26 -6.89
CA GLN A 182 -2.70 22.54 -7.56
C GLN A 182 -3.58 23.53 -8.31
N ILE A 183 -3.94 23.16 -9.53
CA ILE A 183 -4.80 23.98 -10.39
C ILE A 183 -6.08 23.19 -10.67
N LYS A 184 -7.22 23.82 -10.43
CA LYS A 184 -8.52 23.30 -10.85
C LYS A 184 -8.89 23.89 -12.20
N ALA A 185 -9.05 23.02 -13.21
CA ALA A 185 -9.36 23.48 -14.55
C ALA A 185 -10.36 22.58 -15.27
N SER A 186 -10.97 23.15 -16.32
CA SER A 186 -11.67 22.41 -17.36
C SER A 186 -11.03 22.65 -18.70
N HIS A 187 -11.30 21.75 -19.65
CA HIS A 187 -10.84 21.93 -21.03
C HIS A 187 -11.90 21.53 -22.06
N ILE A 188 -11.78 22.13 -23.23
CA ILE A 188 -12.43 21.70 -24.47
C ILE A 188 -11.35 21.19 -25.39
N LEU A 189 -11.47 19.97 -25.87
CA LEU A 189 -10.51 19.34 -26.78
C LEU A 189 -11.15 19.03 -28.13
N ILE A 190 -10.58 19.55 -29.20
CA ILE A 190 -10.85 19.06 -30.57
C ILE A 190 -9.65 18.18 -30.96
N LYS A 191 -9.93 16.89 -31.11
CA LYS A 191 -8.88 15.89 -31.37
C LYS A 191 -8.32 16.03 -32.78
N VAL A 192 -7.02 16.02 -32.87
CA VAL A 192 -6.30 15.81 -34.13
C VAL A 192 -4.96 15.17 -33.83
N ASP A 193 -4.61 14.14 -34.58
CA ASP A 193 -3.32 13.49 -34.42
C ASP A 193 -2.21 14.43 -34.86
N ALA A 194 -1.11 14.51 -34.14
CA ALA A 194 0.04 15.33 -34.50
C ALA A 194 0.61 14.98 -35.89
N LYS A 195 0.39 13.74 -36.36
CA LYS A 195 0.79 13.26 -37.69
C LYS A 195 -0.30 13.37 -38.73
N ALA A 196 -1.47 13.95 -38.41
CA ALA A 196 -2.53 14.16 -39.38
C ALA A 196 -2.08 15.11 -40.52
N ASP A 197 -2.72 14.97 -41.67
CA ASP A 197 -2.50 15.90 -42.81
C ASP A 197 -2.95 17.31 -42.46
N GLU A 198 -2.42 18.30 -43.20
CA GLU A 198 -2.70 19.70 -42.94
C GLU A 198 -4.17 20.08 -43.12
N ALA A 199 -4.92 19.35 -43.95
CA ALA A 199 -6.36 19.61 -44.14
C ALA A 199 -7.14 19.26 -42.86
N LYS A 200 -6.84 18.11 -42.21
CA LYS A 200 -7.45 17.71 -40.95
C LYS A 200 -7.07 18.63 -39.80
N LYS A 201 -5.82 19.06 -39.75
CA LYS A 201 -5.37 20.05 -38.75
C LYS A 201 -6.10 21.37 -38.91
N ALA A 202 -6.24 21.86 -40.17
CA ALA A 202 -6.96 23.09 -40.45
C ALA A 202 -8.45 22.98 -40.09
N GLU A 203 -9.09 21.84 -40.34
CA GLU A 203 -10.49 21.60 -39.92
C GLU A 203 -10.62 21.62 -38.39
N ALA A 204 -9.78 20.89 -37.66
CA ALA A 204 -9.78 20.88 -36.20
C ALA A 204 -9.49 22.27 -35.62
N ARG A 205 -8.56 22.99 -36.23
CA ARG A 205 -8.25 24.38 -35.86
C ARG A 205 -9.43 25.31 -36.04
N LYS A 206 -10.14 25.22 -37.15
CA LYS A 206 -11.36 26.00 -37.40
C LYS A 206 -12.44 25.71 -36.37
N LYS A 207 -12.66 24.42 -36.02
CA LYS A 207 -13.63 24.03 -35.00
C LYS A 207 -13.32 24.65 -33.64
N ILE A 208 -12.05 24.59 -33.18
CA ILE A 208 -11.69 25.15 -31.88
C ILE A 208 -11.76 26.70 -31.90
N GLU A 209 -11.49 27.36 -33.03
CA GLU A 209 -11.64 28.80 -33.22
C GLU A 209 -13.11 29.24 -33.14
N GLU A 210 -14.05 28.44 -33.69
CA GLU A 210 -15.47 28.68 -33.58
C GLU A 210 -15.95 28.59 -32.11
N VAL A 211 -15.40 27.60 -31.34
CA VAL A 211 -15.69 27.47 -29.92
C VAL A 211 -15.10 28.64 -29.13
N GLN A 212 -13.86 29.05 -29.45
CA GLN A 212 -13.23 30.22 -28.83
C GLN A 212 -14.06 31.48 -29.05
N GLN A 213 -14.62 31.69 -30.27
CA GLN A 213 -15.45 32.83 -30.53
C GLN A 213 -16.74 32.80 -29.71
N LYS A 214 -17.41 31.63 -29.60
CA LYS A 214 -18.59 31.46 -28.76
C LYS A 214 -18.32 31.78 -27.29
N LEU A 215 -17.14 31.42 -26.77
CA LEU A 215 -16.71 31.78 -25.41
C LEU A 215 -16.53 33.31 -25.27
N LYS A 216 -15.91 33.96 -26.27
CA LYS A 216 -15.76 35.43 -26.29
C LYS A 216 -17.09 36.15 -26.34
N ASP A 217 -18.10 35.55 -26.98
CA ASP A 217 -19.46 36.06 -27.06
C ASP A 217 -20.29 35.77 -25.78
N GLY A 218 -19.67 35.23 -24.73
CA GLY A 218 -20.29 35.00 -23.43
C GLY A 218 -20.87 33.60 -23.23
N GLY A 219 -20.54 32.64 -24.10
CA GLY A 219 -21.00 31.25 -23.98
C GLY A 219 -20.49 30.57 -22.69
N ASP A 220 -21.32 29.71 -22.12
CA ASP A 220 -20.94 28.92 -20.92
C ASP A 220 -19.93 27.85 -21.30
N PHE A 221 -18.79 27.83 -20.60
CA PHE A 221 -17.68 26.92 -20.91
C PHE A 221 -18.08 25.44 -20.76
N ALA A 222 -18.83 25.11 -19.70
CA ALA A 222 -19.23 23.72 -19.44
C ALA A 222 -20.25 23.22 -20.46
N ALA A 223 -21.18 24.09 -20.90
CA ALA A 223 -22.13 23.78 -21.98
C ALA A 223 -21.42 23.54 -23.31
N LEU A 224 -20.48 24.43 -23.69
CA LEU A 224 -19.67 24.29 -24.90
C LEU A 224 -18.74 23.07 -24.84
N ALA A 225 -18.19 22.72 -23.64
CA ALA A 225 -17.43 21.51 -23.47
C ALA A 225 -18.27 20.23 -23.66
N LYS A 226 -19.51 20.23 -23.22
CA LYS A 226 -20.44 19.09 -23.45
C LYS A 226 -20.80 18.95 -24.93
N GLU A 227 -20.94 20.05 -25.64
CA GLU A 227 -21.39 20.10 -27.03
C GLU A 227 -20.23 19.80 -28.01
N TYR A 228 -19.07 20.38 -27.78
CA TYR A 228 -17.98 20.38 -28.76
C TYR A 228 -16.77 19.53 -28.36
N SER A 229 -16.55 19.30 -27.07
CA SER A 229 -15.33 18.60 -26.64
C SER A 229 -15.37 17.12 -26.99
N GLU A 230 -14.33 16.68 -27.66
CA GLU A 230 -14.08 15.26 -27.98
C GLU A 230 -13.24 14.54 -26.89
N GLY A 231 -12.93 15.24 -25.80
CA GLY A 231 -12.19 14.71 -24.66
C GLY A 231 -13.04 13.81 -23.73
N PRO A 232 -12.43 12.97 -22.92
CA PRO A 232 -13.16 12.06 -22.02
C PRO A 232 -13.91 12.81 -20.90
N SER A 233 -13.56 14.06 -20.62
CA SER A 233 -14.23 14.91 -19.64
C SER A 233 -15.44 15.68 -20.19
N SER A 234 -15.74 15.56 -21.48
CA SER A 234 -16.82 16.34 -22.15
C SER A 234 -18.16 16.22 -21.44
N ALA A 235 -18.59 15.00 -21.06
CA ALA A 235 -19.83 14.75 -20.35
C ALA A 235 -19.93 15.48 -18.98
N LYS A 236 -18.77 15.81 -18.38
CA LYS A 236 -18.66 16.58 -17.13
C LYS A 236 -18.36 18.07 -17.37
N GLY A 237 -18.66 18.60 -18.57
CA GLY A 237 -18.35 19.99 -18.89
C GLY A 237 -16.87 20.30 -19.00
N GLY A 238 -16.07 19.30 -19.36
CA GLY A 238 -14.62 19.43 -19.50
C GLY A 238 -13.85 19.35 -18.19
N ASP A 239 -14.49 19.14 -17.03
CA ASP A 239 -13.87 19.19 -15.70
C ASP A 239 -12.75 18.12 -15.54
N LEU A 240 -11.57 18.60 -15.17
CA LEU A 240 -10.38 17.78 -14.88
C LEU A 240 -10.09 17.67 -13.38
N GLY A 241 -10.85 18.40 -12.55
CA GLY A 241 -10.57 18.53 -11.13
C GLY A 241 -9.26 19.29 -10.86
N TYR A 242 -8.67 19.04 -9.67
CA TYR A 242 -7.35 19.57 -9.33
C TYR A 242 -6.25 18.65 -9.88
N PHE A 243 -5.28 19.24 -10.54
CA PHE A 243 -4.05 18.57 -10.97
C PHE A 243 -2.81 19.36 -10.52
N ARG A 244 -1.67 18.68 -10.50
CA ARG A 244 -0.37 19.20 -10.09
C ARG A 244 0.58 19.26 -11.29
N ARG A 245 1.67 19.98 -11.16
CA ARG A 245 2.77 19.97 -12.12
C ARG A 245 3.22 18.53 -12.43
N GLY A 246 3.46 18.25 -13.69
CA GLY A 246 3.88 16.94 -14.20
C GLY A 246 2.73 15.95 -14.46
N GLN A 247 1.47 16.31 -14.19
CA GLN A 247 0.33 15.44 -14.46
C GLN A 247 -0.30 15.67 -15.84
N MET A 248 -0.05 16.83 -16.46
CA MET A 248 -0.54 17.16 -17.79
C MET A 248 0.61 17.24 -18.80
N VAL A 249 0.28 17.18 -20.08
CA VAL A 249 1.30 17.41 -21.13
C VAL A 249 1.80 18.85 -21.08
N LYS A 250 3.10 19.01 -21.32
CA LYS A 250 3.82 20.27 -21.08
C LYS A 250 3.13 21.52 -21.66
N PRO A 251 2.70 21.57 -22.94
CA PRO A 251 2.03 22.77 -23.48
C PRO A 251 0.72 23.11 -22.75
N PHE A 252 -0.04 22.09 -22.36
CA PHE A 252 -1.28 22.28 -21.58
C PHE A 252 -0.99 22.83 -20.19
N GLU A 253 0.00 22.26 -19.52
CA GLU A 253 0.40 22.67 -18.16
C GLU A 253 0.91 24.11 -18.14
N GLU A 254 1.79 24.46 -19.07
CA GLU A 254 2.34 25.82 -19.19
C GLU A 254 1.23 26.87 -19.43
N ALA A 255 0.27 26.53 -20.30
CA ALA A 255 -0.87 27.41 -20.58
C ALA A 255 -1.76 27.57 -19.33
N ALA A 256 -2.11 26.44 -18.65
CA ALA A 256 -2.94 26.50 -17.45
C ALA A 256 -2.28 27.28 -16.31
N LEU A 257 -0.96 27.17 -16.15
CA LEU A 257 -0.19 27.89 -15.13
C LEU A 257 -0.10 29.40 -15.38
N ALA A 258 -0.25 29.84 -16.61
CA ALA A 258 -0.21 31.25 -16.99
C ALA A 258 -1.57 31.98 -16.76
N LEU A 259 -2.65 31.20 -16.56
CA LEU A 259 -4.00 31.75 -16.43
C LEU A 259 -4.31 32.16 -14.99
N LYS A 260 -5.12 33.19 -14.85
CA LYS A 260 -5.77 33.56 -13.59
C LYS A 260 -7.08 32.79 -13.43
N PRO A 261 -7.64 32.70 -12.19
CA PRO A 261 -8.95 32.14 -11.99
C PRO A 261 -10.03 32.81 -12.87
N ASN A 262 -10.86 31.98 -13.52
CA ASN A 262 -11.89 32.30 -14.50
C ASN A 262 -11.38 32.88 -15.82
N GLU A 263 -10.11 32.74 -16.11
CA GLU A 263 -9.52 33.10 -17.39
C GLU A 263 -9.49 31.88 -18.33
N VAL A 264 -9.82 32.13 -19.62
CA VAL A 264 -9.76 31.13 -20.68
C VAL A 264 -8.47 31.34 -21.48
N SER A 265 -7.78 30.25 -21.80
CA SER A 265 -6.53 30.29 -22.57
C SER A 265 -6.79 30.70 -24.02
N ASP A 266 -5.70 31.10 -24.69
CA ASP A 266 -5.63 30.96 -26.13
C ASP A 266 -5.69 29.48 -26.53
N ILE A 267 -5.80 29.20 -27.82
CA ILE A 267 -5.80 27.83 -28.34
C ILE A 267 -4.43 27.19 -28.12
N VAL A 268 -4.42 26.12 -27.35
CA VAL A 268 -3.21 25.36 -26.97
C VAL A 268 -3.10 24.09 -27.81
N GLU A 269 -2.02 23.94 -28.54
CA GLU A 269 -1.75 22.73 -29.32
C GLU A 269 -1.00 21.71 -28.48
N THR A 270 -1.44 20.45 -28.52
CA THR A 270 -0.77 19.30 -27.91
C THR A 270 -0.76 18.11 -28.86
N ARG A 271 -0.11 17.02 -28.47
CA ARG A 271 -0.15 15.76 -29.24
C ARG A 271 -1.56 15.16 -29.39
N PHE A 272 -2.56 15.64 -28.62
CA PHE A 272 -3.93 15.16 -28.66
C PHE A 272 -4.84 16.00 -29.56
N GLY A 273 -4.41 17.20 -29.93
CA GLY A 273 -5.17 18.16 -30.69
C GLY A 273 -5.12 19.57 -30.09
N TYR A 274 -6.15 20.36 -30.37
CA TYR A 274 -6.28 21.73 -29.91
C TYR A 274 -7.16 21.83 -28.68
N HIS A 275 -6.73 22.61 -27.71
CA HIS A 275 -7.41 22.79 -26.42
C HIS A 275 -7.77 24.27 -26.19
N LEU A 276 -8.90 24.49 -25.54
CA LEU A 276 -9.19 25.69 -24.76
C LEU A 276 -9.26 25.28 -23.29
N ILE A 277 -8.64 26.05 -22.41
CA ILE A 277 -8.48 25.73 -20.99
C ILE A 277 -9.08 26.88 -20.19
N ILE A 278 -9.84 26.57 -19.15
CA ILE A 278 -10.26 27.54 -18.15
C ILE A 278 -9.77 27.08 -16.78
N VAL A 279 -9.16 27.98 -16.03
CA VAL A 279 -8.75 27.75 -14.65
C VAL A 279 -9.83 28.32 -13.72
N TYR A 280 -10.25 27.55 -12.71
CA TYR A 280 -11.25 28.02 -11.75
C TYR A 280 -10.63 28.36 -10.39
N ASP A 281 -9.60 27.65 -9.98
CA ASP A 281 -8.94 27.84 -8.69
C ASP A 281 -7.47 27.44 -8.75
N ILE A 282 -6.65 28.15 -8.00
CA ILE A 282 -5.23 27.85 -7.86
C ILE A 282 -4.93 27.80 -6.36
N LYS A 283 -4.54 26.60 -5.90
CA LYS A 283 -4.01 26.39 -4.56
C LYS A 283 -2.50 26.50 -4.63
N PRO A 284 -1.90 27.54 -4.06
CA PRO A 284 -0.46 27.74 -4.12
C PRO A 284 0.28 26.61 -3.39
N GLU A 285 1.55 26.41 -3.72
CA GLU A 285 2.43 25.56 -2.92
C GLU A 285 2.42 26.07 -1.48
N GLN A 286 2.22 25.15 -0.54
CA GLN A 286 2.27 25.45 0.89
C GLN A 286 3.00 24.34 1.66
N THR A 287 3.64 24.71 2.74
CA THR A 287 4.12 23.72 3.71
C THR A 287 3.06 23.59 4.80
N LEU A 288 2.58 22.37 5.03
CA LEU A 288 1.64 22.12 6.15
C LEU A 288 2.30 22.53 7.46
N ALA A 289 1.56 23.23 8.30
CA ALA A 289 2.07 23.61 9.63
C ALA A 289 2.33 22.34 10.48
N TYR A 290 3.28 22.47 11.40
CA TYR A 290 3.62 21.36 12.30
C TYR A 290 2.38 20.82 13.03
N ASP A 291 1.54 21.71 13.55
CA ASP A 291 0.34 21.32 14.31
C ASP A 291 -0.67 20.51 13.47
N ASP A 292 -0.76 20.76 12.16
CA ASP A 292 -1.64 20.03 11.25
C ASP A 292 -1.17 18.59 10.97
N VAL A 293 0.12 18.33 11.19
CA VAL A 293 0.75 17.03 10.86
C VAL A 293 1.33 16.31 12.08
N LYS A 294 1.36 16.95 13.25
CA LYS A 294 1.97 16.44 14.49
C LYS A 294 1.51 15.02 14.82
N ASP A 295 0.21 14.76 14.79
CA ASP A 295 -0.32 13.43 15.13
C ASP A 295 0.13 12.35 14.14
N LYS A 296 0.19 12.69 12.85
CA LYS A 296 0.69 11.78 11.80
C LYS A 296 2.18 11.51 11.97
N ILE A 297 2.94 12.52 12.33
CA ILE A 297 4.38 12.41 12.63
C ILE A 297 4.55 11.48 13.84
N ASN A 298 3.85 11.74 14.94
CA ASN A 298 3.92 10.94 16.15
C ASN A 298 3.56 9.48 15.90
N GLN A 299 2.48 9.23 15.15
CA GLN A 299 2.07 7.88 14.79
C GLN A 299 3.14 7.15 13.97
N ARG A 300 3.70 7.82 12.96
CA ARG A 300 4.76 7.26 12.12
C ARG A 300 6.03 6.98 12.92
N MET A 301 6.51 7.95 13.71
CA MET A 301 7.70 7.79 14.51
C MET A 301 7.54 6.71 15.57
N LYS A 302 6.35 6.63 16.21
CA LYS A 302 6.03 5.54 17.14
C LYS A 302 6.10 4.19 16.46
N GLN A 303 5.51 4.06 15.28
CA GLN A 303 5.55 2.83 14.50
C GLN A 303 7.00 2.42 14.16
N GLU A 304 7.83 3.36 13.69
CA GLU A 304 9.24 3.11 13.37
C GLU A 304 10.06 2.71 14.61
N LYS A 305 9.82 3.37 15.77
CA LYS A 305 10.47 2.97 17.04
C LYS A 305 10.03 1.58 17.49
N VAL A 306 8.73 1.31 17.48
CA VAL A 306 8.19 -0.01 17.87
C VAL A 306 8.77 -1.10 16.99
N GLU A 307 8.84 -0.88 15.67
CA GLU A 307 9.41 -1.84 14.73
C GLU A 307 10.88 -2.13 15.03
N LYS A 308 11.66 -1.08 15.27
CA LYS A 308 13.09 -1.21 15.62
C LYS A 308 13.29 -1.97 16.94
N GLU A 309 12.53 -1.63 17.96
CA GLU A 309 12.62 -2.29 19.27
C GLU A 309 12.13 -3.73 19.21
N ALA A 310 11.09 -4.01 18.40
CA ALA A 310 10.60 -5.37 18.18
C ALA A 310 11.65 -6.25 17.51
N VAL A 311 12.41 -5.74 16.53
CA VAL A 311 13.54 -6.46 15.93
C VAL A 311 14.58 -6.81 16.99
N GLN A 312 14.97 -5.85 17.83
CA GLN A 312 15.95 -6.08 18.90
C GLN A 312 15.44 -7.09 19.94
N TYR A 313 14.15 -7.04 20.24
CA TYR A 313 13.51 -7.97 21.17
C TYR A 313 13.54 -9.40 20.61
N VAL A 314 13.18 -9.59 19.35
CA VAL A 314 13.27 -10.88 18.66
C VAL A 314 14.70 -11.39 18.63
N ASP A 315 15.67 -10.54 18.28
CA ASP A 315 17.10 -10.93 18.26
C ASP A 315 17.61 -11.38 19.64
N LYS A 316 17.12 -10.75 20.71
CA LYS A 316 17.43 -11.20 22.08
C LYS A 316 16.81 -12.58 22.35
N LEU A 317 15.53 -12.77 22.04
CA LEU A 317 14.87 -14.06 22.25
C LEU A 317 15.49 -15.18 21.41
N LYS A 318 15.95 -14.89 20.19
CA LYS A 318 16.67 -15.85 19.32
C LYS A 318 17.98 -16.34 19.94
N LYS A 319 18.72 -15.48 20.66
CA LYS A 319 19.97 -15.88 21.35
C LYS A 319 19.74 -16.88 22.45
N ASP A 320 18.58 -16.81 23.11
CA ASP A 320 18.23 -17.68 24.22
C ASP A 320 17.49 -18.96 23.75
N ALA A 321 17.11 -19.03 22.48
CA ALA A 321 16.36 -20.14 21.91
C ALA A 321 17.28 -21.24 21.39
N LYS A 322 16.89 -22.51 21.62
CA LYS A 322 17.50 -23.66 20.98
C LYS A 322 16.93 -23.81 19.57
N LEU A 323 17.75 -23.55 18.55
CA LEU A 323 17.36 -23.60 17.15
C LEU A 323 18.07 -24.74 16.42
N GLU A 324 17.31 -25.55 15.70
CA GLU A 324 17.83 -26.57 14.80
C GLU A 324 17.17 -26.35 13.42
N LYS A 325 18.00 -26.16 12.37
CA LYS A 325 17.53 -25.96 11.00
C LYS A 325 17.91 -27.17 10.17
N PHE A 326 17.01 -27.60 9.27
CA PHE A 326 17.19 -28.82 8.47
C PHE A 326 17.26 -28.53 6.96
N ILE A 327 17.11 -27.27 6.56
CA ILE A 327 17.15 -26.78 5.17
C ILE A 327 18.02 -25.53 5.06
#